data_8b0373465a5fd70b21dd7673411d208e
#
_entry.id   8b0373465a5fd70b21dd7673411d208e
#
_cell.length_a   1.000
_cell.length_b   1.000
_cell.length_c   1.000
_cell.angle_alpha   90.00
_cell.angle_beta   90.00
_cell.angle_gamma   90.00
#
_symmetry.space_group_name_H-M   'P 1'
#
loop_
_entity.id
_entity.type
_entity.pdbx_description
1 polymer ?
#
loop_
_entity_poly.entity_id
_entity_poly.type
_entity_poly.pdbx_seq_one_letter_code
_entity_poly.pdbx_strand_id
1 'polypeptide(L)'
;MSHTIILHDSNKPSNVGNAFFTTGVKYMLKTVCKKSIVLSGPSKTSTGWPVRLNYNMKNDLDYISYSEPDWFVISGPMLDAKFPSKYEKTFEKIFNNGITKLVILSAGGIEYSKQEISICRRFLKKYPPYIMFTRDYETYENYADLAKHSHNGICNAFFVSDYFPGYPTPSLEPYIVASFDNSKEPEIDLDGIDNIDHFISPDAQFKQVHRLQMLLNETVPKKSGKFTVVRPNHNVMRLPVNFLLRKPNTFISQSYEGYLNIYKNCSLTLTDRVHGCVAALSYGNPARLYTNSKRAFLLNRAGVENVKNTIVKADLDRLGEEKDVMKKSLENIYKIEIKDYIT
;
A
#
# COMPACT_ATOMS: atom_id res chain seq x y z
N MET A 1 14.08 -5.67 29.87
CA MET A 1 12.76 -5.59 29.19
C MET A 1 12.95 -5.79 27.70
N SER A 2 11.98 -6.32 26.97
CA SER A 2 12.09 -6.50 25.51
C SER A 2 11.55 -5.28 24.79
N HIS A 3 12.27 -4.79 23.78
CA HIS A 3 11.81 -3.69 22.93
C HIS A 3 10.52 -4.09 22.18
N THR A 4 9.48 -3.27 22.28
CA THR A 4 8.15 -3.57 21.76
C THR A 4 7.75 -2.56 20.67
N ILE A 5 7.28 -3.07 19.55
CA ILE A 5 6.84 -2.29 18.41
C ILE A 5 5.37 -2.59 18.14
N ILE A 6 4.51 -1.58 18.11
CA ILE A 6 3.15 -1.72 17.62
C ILE A 6 3.05 -1.13 16.22
N LEU A 7 2.74 -1.97 15.25
CA LEU A 7 2.39 -1.55 13.90
C LEU A 7 0.88 -1.32 13.82
N HIS A 8 0.49 -0.07 13.56
CA HIS A 8 -0.88 0.27 13.24
C HIS A 8 -1.30 -0.38 11.91
N ASP A 9 -2.18 -1.36 11.99
CA ASP A 9 -2.66 -2.06 10.82
C ASP A 9 -3.72 -1.23 10.10
N SER A 10 -3.35 -0.72 8.93
CA SER A 10 -4.26 0.03 8.05
C SER A 10 -5.06 -0.87 7.10
N ASN A 11 -5.01 -2.19 7.30
CA ASN A 11 -5.80 -3.15 6.55
C ASN A 11 -7.29 -2.82 6.65
N LYS A 12 -7.89 -2.57 5.50
CA LYS A 12 -9.35 -2.37 5.39
C LYS A 12 -9.85 -3.27 4.28
N PRO A 13 -10.87 -4.09 4.55
CA PRO A 13 -11.54 -4.87 3.50
C PRO A 13 -12.08 -3.99 2.36
N SER A 14 -12.24 -2.69 2.63
CA SER A 14 -12.60 -1.69 1.60
C SER A 14 -11.45 -1.27 0.69
N ASN A 15 -10.21 -1.68 0.98
CA ASN A 15 -9.04 -1.35 0.16
C ASN A 15 -7.88 -2.34 0.42
N VAL A 16 -7.88 -3.43 -0.32
CA VAL A 16 -6.85 -4.49 -0.23
C VAL A 16 -5.43 -3.94 -0.47
N GLY A 17 -5.29 -2.90 -1.29
CA GLY A 17 -3.99 -2.26 -1.53
C GLY A 17 -3.33 -1.70 -0.26
N ASN A 18 -4.10 -1.41 0.80
CA ASN A 18 -3.54 -1.01 2.08
C ASN A 18 -2.82 -2.19 2.78
N ALA A 19 -3.30 -3.41 2.59
CA ALA A 19 -2.64 -4.59 3.11
C ALA A 19 -1.22 -4.75 2.54
N PHE A 20 -1.01 -4.39 1.28
CA PHE A 20 0.28 -4.58 0.62
C PHE A 20 1.40 -3.76 1.28
N PHE A 21 1.21 -2.46 1.48
CA PHE A 21 2.24 -1.67 2.14
C PHE A 21 2.37 -2.00 3.64
N THR A 22 1.28 -2.30 4.34
CA THR A 22 1.32 -2.70 5.75
C THR A 22 2.09 -4.02 5.92
N THR A 23 1.86 -4.98 5.03
CA THR A 23 2.59 -6.27 5.02
C THR A 23 4.08 -6.06 4.74
N GLY A 24 4.42 -5.20 3.79
CA GLY A 24 5.81 -4.84 3.51
C GLY A 24 6.50 -4.17 4.70
N VAL A 25 5.81 -3.28 5.42
CA VAL A 25 6.32 -2.70 6.67
C VAL A 25 6.53 -3.77 7.73
N LYS A 26 5.55 -4.66 7.93
CA LYS A 26 5.65 -5.76 8.89
C LYS A 26 6.84 -6.67 8.59
N TYR A 27 7.04 -6.99 7.31
CA TYR A 27 8.20 -7.78 6.86
C TYR A 27 9.51 -7.06 7.20
N MET A 28 9.63 -5.78 6.85
CA MET A 28 10.83 -4.99 7.11
C MET A 28 11.13 -4.91 8.61
N LEU A 29 10.14 -4.60 9.45
CA LEU A 29 10.30 -4.55 10.90
C LEU A 29 10.77 -5.89 11.47
N LYS A 30 10.13 -7.00 11.08
CA LYS A 30 10.52 -8.34 11.55
C LYS A 30 11.92 -8.77 11.09
N THR A 31 12.33 -8.32 9.91
CA THR A 31 13.65 -8.65 9.35
C THR A 31 14.76 -7.84 10.01
N VAL A 32 14.49 -6.55 10.28
CA VAL A 32 15.48 -5.60 10.81
C VAL A 32 15.49 -5.61 12.35
N CYS A 33 14.32 -5.52 12.97
CA CYS A 33 14.18 -5.39 14.43
C CYS A 33 14.07 -6.76 15.13
N LYS A 34 15.01 -7.66 14.85
CA LYS A 34 14.98 -9.07 15.27
C LYS A 34 14.89 -9.30 16.78
N LYS A 35 15.34 -8.33 17.60
CA LYS A 35 15.28 -8.41 19.07
C LYS A 35 14.01 -7.76 19.64
N SER A 36 13.09 -7.34 18.80
CA SER A 36 11.86 -6.69 19.22
C SER A 36 10.64 -7.59 19.03
N ILE A 37 9.67 -7.40 19.90
CA ILE A 37 8.33 -7.96 19.73
C ILE A 37 7.56 -7.03 18.80
N VAL A 38 7.23 -7.49 17.59
CA VAL A 38 6.45 -6.72 16.62
C VAL A 38 5.00 -7.19 16.63
N LEU A 39 4.13 -6.38 17.19
CA LEU A 39 2.70 -6.62 17.25
C LEU A 39 1.98 -5.82 16.15
N SER A 40 1.06 -6.48 15.44
CA SER A 40 0.13 -5.78 14.55
C SER A 40 -1.20 -5.66 15.27
N GLY A 41 -1.69 -4.44 15.43
CA GLY A 41 -2.94 -4.25 16.15
C GLY A 41 -3.71 -3.03 15.67
N PRO A 42 -5.04 -3.03 15.84
CA PRO A 42 -5.83 -1.84 15.65
C PRO A 42 -5.46 -0.83 16.73
N SER A 43 -5.21 0.40 16.32
CA SER A 43 -5.52 1.51 17.21
C SER A 43 -7.05 1.66 17.27
N LYS A 44 -7.60 2.35 18.25
CA LYS A 44 -9.04 2.70 18.29
C LYS A 44 -9.58 3.29 16.98
N THR A 45 -8.71 3.73 16.08
CA THR A 45 -9.05 4.34 14.80
C THR A 45 -9.14 3.35 13.65
N SER A 46 -8.69 2.11 13.80
CA SER A 46 -8.73 1.08 12.76
C SER A 46 -9.41 -0.18 13.26
N THR A 47 -10.74 -0.17 13.29
CA THR A 47 -11.46 -1.42 13.31
C THR A 47 -11.22 -2.11 11.96
N GLY A 48 -10.32 -3.09 11.91
CA GLY A 48 -9.98 -3.85 10.69
C GLY A 48 -11.15 -4.67 10.14
N TRP A 49 -12.25 -4.75 10.90
CA TRP A 49 -13.51 -5.35 10.49
C TRP A 49 -14.58 -4.28 10.37
N PRO A 50 -15.37 -4.29 9.31
CA PRO A 50 -16.47 -3.36 9.13
C PRO A 50 -17.68 -3.82 9.90
N VAL A 51 -17.55 -4.00 11.15
CA VAL A 51 -18.72 -4.13 12.00
C VAL A 51 -19.24 -2.71 12.22
N ARG A 52 -20.09 -2.24 11.33
CA ARG A 52 -20.97 -1.09 11.55
C ARG A 52 -22.06 -1.45 12.57
N LEU A 53 -21.72 -2.16 13.60
CA LEU A 53 -22.53 -2.25 14.79
C LEU A 53 -22.18 -1.01 15.62
N ASN A 54 -23.17 -0.42 16.28
CA ASN A 54 -23.02 0.70 17.21
C ASN A 54 -22.00 0.32 18.30
N TYR A 55 -20.73 0.39 17.94
CA TYR A 55 -19.63 0.00 18.81
C TYR A 55 -19.49 1.10 19.86
N ASN A 56 -19.72 0.76 21.10
CA ASN A 56 -19.48 1.67 22.21
C ASN A 56 -17.96 1.74 22.46
N MET A 57 -17.28 2.58 21.68
CA MET A 57 -15.81 2.76 21.73
C MET A 57 -15.30 3.16 23.12
N LYS A 58 -16.18 3.50 24.07
CA LYS A 58 -15.78 3.81 25.47
C LYS A 58 -15.31 2.57 26.21
N ASN A 59 -15.77 1.39 25.82
CA ASN A 59 -15.44 0.12 26.48
C ASN A 59 -14.32 -0.67 25.77
N ASP A 60 -13.79 -0.15 24.64
CA ASP A 60 -12.72 -0.83 23.93
C ASP A 60 -11.41 -0.72 24.71
N LEU A 61 -10.64 -1.82 24.74
CA LEU A 61 -9.30 -1.81 25.27
C LEU A 61 -8.43 -0.82 24.47
N ASP A 62 -7.85 0.13 25.13
CA ASP A 62 -6.85 1.01 24.56
C ASP A 62 -5.50 0.30 24.53
N TYR A 63 -5.28 -0.47 23.47
CA TYR A 63 -4.12 -1.34 23.36
C TYR A 63 -2.78 -0.57 23.41
N ILE A 64 -2.73 0.66 22.90
CA ILE A 64 -1.52 1.48 22.93
C ILE A 64 -1.19 1.90 24.37
N SER A 65 -2.18 2.41 25.10
CA SER A 65 -1.99 2.79 26.50
C SER A 65 -1.74 1.59 27.41
N TYR A 66 -2.29 0.43 27.06
CA TYR A 66 -2.10 -0.80 27.83
C TYR A 66 -0.70 -1.41 27.64
N SER A 67 -0.17 -1.36 26.43
CA SER A 67 1.10 -2.03 26.08
C SER A 67 2.32 -1.14 26.15
N GLU A 68 2.14 0.19 26.21
CA GLU A 68 3.22 1.19 26.27
C GLU A 68 4.42 0.83 25.36
N PRO A 69 4.21 0.74 24.03
CA PRO A 69 5.26 0.26 23.16
C PRO A 69 6.40 1.27 23.04
N ASP A 70 7.60 0.81 22.78
CA ASP A 70 8.75 1.68 22.49
C ASP A 70 8.57 2.42 21.18
N TRP A 71 8.05 1.71 20.16
CA TRP A 71 7.71 2.31 18.86
C TRP A 71 6.24 2.10 18.53
N PHE A 72 5.58 3.19 18.16
CA PHE A 72 4.28 3.15 17.48
C PHE A 72 4.48 3.48 16.00
N VAL A 73 4.23 2.49 15.14
CA VAL A 73 4.51 2.57 13.71
C VAL A 73 3.22 2.77 12.94
N ILE A 74 3.16 3.81 12.12
CA ILE A 74 2.10 4.05 11.13
C ILE A 74 2.68 4.01 9.72
N SER A 75 1.85 3.73 8.70
CA SER A 75 2.35 3.57 7.35
C SER A 75 1.36 3.98 6.25
N GLY A 76 1.87 4.32 5.08
CA GLY A 76 1.10 4.54 3.85
C GLY A 76 0.81 6.01 3.52
N PRO A 77 -0.10 6.26 2.56
CA PRO A 77 -0.47 7.59 2.11
C PRO A 77 -1.41 8.27 3.10
N MET A 78 -0.87 8.77 4.18
CA MET A 78 -1.66 9.32 5.27
C MET A 78 -1.56 10.85 5.40
N LEU A 79 -0.54 11.45 4.77
CA LEU A 79 -0.29 12.89 4.87
C LEU A 79 -1.26 13.64 3.97
N ASP A 80 -2.51 13.74 4.42
CA ASP A 80 -3.61 14.45 3.79
C ASP A 80 -4.22 15.49 4.75
N ALA A 81 -5.11 16.33 4.27
CA ALA A 81 -5.77 17.35 5.09
C ALA A 81 -6.57 16.78 6.28
N LYS A 82 -6.90 15.47 6.26
CA LYS A 82 -7.61 14.75 7.33
C LYS A 82 -6.65 14.06 8.30
N PHE A 83 -5.35 14.12 8.06
CA PHE A 83 -4.34 13.47 8.90
C PHE A 83 -4.45 13.86 10.37
N PRO A 84 -4.54 15.15 10.74
CA PRO A 84 -4.73 15.54 12.14
C PRO A 84 -5.97 14.92 12.77
N SER A 85 -7.12 15.05 12.14
CA SER A 85 -8.39 14.55 12.69
C SER A 85 -8.42 13.03 12.89
N LYS A 86 -7.61 12.29 12.13
CA LYS A 86 -7.48 10.84 12.27
C LYS A 86 -6.60 10.43 13.43
N TYR A 87 -5.52 11.16 13.68
CA TYR A 87 -4.44 10.68 14.54
C TYR A 87 -4.20 11.50 15.80
N GLU A 88 -4.82 12.69 15.95
CA GLU A 88 -4.55 13.61 17.06
C GLU A 88 -4.69 12.92 18.42
N LYS A 89 -5.84 12.28 18.67
CA LYS A 89 -6.06 11.56 19.94
C LYS A 89 -5.05 10.45 20.21
N THR A 90 -4.60 9.76 19.16
CA THR A 90 -3.60 8.70 19.27
C THR A 90 -2.22 9.29 19.56
N PHE A 91 -1.85 10.38 18.88
CA PHE A 91 -0.56 11.04 19.09
C PHE A 91 -0.48 11.73 20.44
N GLU A 92 -1.57 12.36 20.89
CA GLU A 92 -1.63 12.90 22.27
C GLU A 92 -1.28 11.84 23.30
N LYS A 93 -1.81 10.62 23.18
CA LYS A 93 -1.50 9.54 24.11
C LYS A 93 -0.02 9.09 24.04
N ILE A 94 0.49 8.92 22.81
CA ILE A 94 1.88 8.53 22.57
C ILE A 94 2.83 9.56 23.17
N PHE A 95 2.58 10.84 22.95
CA PHE A 95 3.48 11.91 23.43
C PHE A 95 3.31 12.20 24.91
N ASN A 96 2.13 11.97 25.48
CA ASN A 96 1.90 12.18 26.92
C ASN A 96 2.54 11.11 27.80
N ASN A 97 2.75 9.88 27.32
CA ASN A 97 3.44 8.86 28.10
C ASN A 97 4.97 9.06 28.15
N GLY A 98 5.52 9.87 27.24
CA GLY A 98 6.96 10.20 27.17
C GLY A 98 7.90 9.05 26.79
N ILE A 99 7.36 7.85 26.57
CA ILE A 99 8.11 6.61 26.32
C ILE A 99 8.03 6.25 24.84
N THR A 100 6.83 6.20 24.30
CA THR A 100 6.57 5.71 22.94
C THR A 100 7.06 6.70 21.87
N LYS A 101 7.86 6.23 20.94
CA LYS A 101 8.34 7.01 19.80
C LYS A 101 7.46 6.79 18.56
N LEU A 102 7.09 7.89 17.92
CA LEU A 102 6.35 7.84 16.67
C LEU A 102 7.28 7.49 15.51
N VAL A 103 6.94 6.43 14.78
CA VAL A 103 7.64 5.99 13.58
C VAL A 103 6.69 5.97 12.39
N ILE A 104 7.06 6.65 11.30
CA ILE A 104 6.27 6.68 10.07
C ILE A 104 7.07 6.01 8.97
N LEU A 105 6.58 4.89 8.46
CA LEU A 105 7.22 4.15 7.36
C LEU A 105 6.35 4.20 6.11
N SER A 106 6.98 4.35 4.94
CA SER A 106 6.25 4.51 3.67
C SER A 106 5.33 5.74 3.66
N ALA A 107 5.76 6.83 4.33
CA ALA A 107 5.01 8.07 4.35
C ALA A 107 4.76 8.59 2.93
N GLY A 108 3.54 9.07 2.66
CA GLY A 108 3.20 9.68 1.37
C GLY A 108 2.03 10.64 1.48
N GLY A 109 2.05 11.68 0.65
CA GLY A 109 0.94 12.61 0.48
C GLY A 109 -0.16 12.06 -0.43
N ILE A 110 -1.21 12.84 -0.59
CA ILE A 110 -2.34 12.54 -1.48
C ILE A 110 -2.37 13.53 -2.66
N GLU A 111 -2.55 14.82 -2.38
CA GLU A 111 -2.71 15.86 -3.40
C GLU A 111 -1.49 16.78 -3.50
N TYR A 112 -0.64 16.84 -2.48
CA TYR A 112 0.53 17.72 -2.39
C TYR A 112 0.17 19.20 -2.64
N SER A 113 -1.04 19.61 -2.24
CA SER A 113 -1.43 21.01 -2.28
C SER A 113 -0.73 21.79 -1.16
N LYS A 114 -0.50 23.09 -1.36
CA LYS A 114 0.09 23.96 -0.33
C LYS A 114 -0.68 23.89 0.99
N GLN A 115 -2.02 23.78 0.92
CA GLN A 115 -2.88 23.65 2.09
C GLN A 115 -2.66 22.31 2.80
N GLU A 116 -2.65 21.20 2.08
CA GLU A 116 -2.38 19.85 2.62
C GLU A 116 -1.02 19.83 3.32
N ILE A 117 0.02 20.30 2.64
CA ILE A 117 1.38 20.36 3.17
C ILE A 117 1.42 21.22 4.45
N SER A 118 0.81 22.40 4.45
CA SER A 118 0.79 23.29 5.63
C SER A 118 0.09 22.65 6.84
N ILE A 119 -1.05 21.99 6.62
CA ILE A 119 -1.80 21.30 7.67
C ILE A 119 -0.96 20.16 8.26
N CYS A 120 -0.39 19.31 7.41
CA CYS A 120 0.42 18.17 7.85
C CYS A 120 1.71 18.63 8.55
N ARG A 121 2.42 19.62 8.02
CA ARG A 121 3.63 20.16 8.67
C ARG A 121 3.34 20.72 10.05
N ARG A 122 2.24 21.49 10.22
CA ARG A 122 1.85 22.04 11.54
C ARG A 122 1.58 20.89 12.54
N PHE A 123 0.90 19.87 12.09
CA PHE A 123 0.58 18.71 12.93
C PHE A 123 1.84 17.91 13.30
N LEU A 124 2.74 17.66 12.35
CA LEU A 124 4.00 16.96 12.60
C LEU A 124 5.00 17.80 13.42
N LYS A 125 4.92 19.14 13.38
CA LYS A 125 5.69 19.99 14.32
C LYS A 125 5.20 19.85 15.77
N LYS A 126 3.88 19.66 15.96
CA LYS A 126 3.30 19.39 17.28
C LYS A 126 3.67 17.98 17.78
N TYR A 127 3.76 17.02 16.88
CA TYR A 127 4.03 15.60 17.15
C TYR A 127 5.17 15.09 16.25
N PRO A 128 6.44 15.48 16.54
CA PRO A 128 7.55 15.18 15.65
C PRO A 128 7.85 13.68 15.61
N PRO A 129 7.93 13.08 14.41
CA PRO A 129 8.32 11.69 14.30
C PRO A 129 9.76 11.46 14.74
N TYR A 130 9.99 10.35 15.42
CA TYR A 130 11.35 9.87 15.69
C TYR A 130 12.01 9.35 14.41
N ILE A 131 11.24 8.59 13.59
CA ILE A 131 11.66 8.10 12.28
C ILE A 131 10.60 8.44 11.26
N MET A 132 11.01 8.94 10.08
CA MET A 132 10.15 9.11 8.91
C MET A 132 10.85 8.59 7.66
N PHE A 133 10.39 7.46 7.14
CA PHE A 133 10.79 6.96 5.83
C PHE A 133 9.69 7.27 4.82
N THR A 134 10.03 8.06 3.83
CA THR A 134 9.10 8.43 2.78
C THR A 134 9.14 7.43 1.64
N ARG A 135 8.12 7.44 0.80
CA ARG A 135 8.01 6.53 -0.36
C ARG A 135 8.17 7.24 -1.69
N ASP A 136 8.31 8.55 -1.68
CA ASP A 136 8.47 9.42 -2.85
C ASP A 136 9.26 10.67 -2.46
N TYR A 137 9.85 11.31 -3.47
CA TYR A 137 10.69 12.48 -3.31
C TYR A 137 9.91 13.69 -2.80
N GLU A 138 8.68 13.89 -3.30
CA GLU A 138 7.83 15.02 -2.91
C GLU A 138 7.50 14.99 -1.42
N THR A 139 7.24 13.82 -0.88
CA THR A 139 7.02 13.66 0.57
C THR A 139 8.30 13.94 1.33
N TYR A 140 9.44 13.47 0.86
CA TYR A 140 10.73 13.72 1.50
C TYR A 140 11.04 15.20 1.58
N GLU A 141 11.00 15.93 0.48
CA GLU A 141 11.26 17.36 0.42
C GLU A 141 10.33 18.19 1.33
N ASN A 142 9.09 17.76 1.46
CA ASN A 142 8.11 18.50 2.25
C ASN A 142 8.14 18.22 3.76
N TYR A 143 8.70 17.09 4.22
CA TYR A 143 8.51 16.66 5.61
C TYR A 143 9.74 16.06 6.30
N ALA A 144 10.84 15.78 5.60
CA ALA A 144 12.01 15.12 6.17
C ALA A 144 12.65 15.88 7.33
N ASP A 145 12.60 17.22 7.29
CA ASP A 145 13.11 18.13 8.31
C ASP A 145 12.35 18.08 9.65
N LEU A 146 11.19 17.42 9.68
CA LEU A 146 10.33 17.32 10.86
C LEU A 146 10.59 16.06 11.68
N ALA A 147 11.39 15.12 11.19
CA ALA A 147 11.73 13.89 11.87
C ALA A 147 13.17 13.92 12.39
N LYS A 148 13.42 13.24 13.52
CA LYS A 148 14.79 13.08 14.03
C LYS A 148 15.67 12.28 13.06
N HIS A 149 15.11 11.24 12.47
CA HIS A 149 15.75 10.41 11.46
C HIS A 149 14.83 10.30 10.25
N SER A 150 15.32 10.67 9.08
CA SER A 150 14.56 10.60 7.84
C SER A 150 15.30 9.84 6.75
N HIS A 151 14.55 9.21 5.85
CA HIS A 151 15.08 8.50 4.71
C HIS A 151 14.15 8.63 3.50
N ASN A 152 14.71 9.01 2.34
CA ASN A 152 14.01 9.00 1.08
C ASN A 152 14.04 7.59 0.50
N GLY A 153 13.03 6.78 0.80
CA GLY A 153 12.93 5.39 0.43
C GLY A 153 11.95 5.11 -0.70
N ILE A 154 11.61 3.84 -0.85
CA ILE A 154 10.57 3.35 -1.75
C ILE A 154 9.31 2.98 -0.97
N CYS A 155 8.20 2.76 -1.69
CA CYS A 155 6.98 2.26 -1.06
C CYS A 155 7.19 0.85 -0.48
N ASN A 156 6.83 0.66 0.79
CA ASN A 156 6.95 -0.66 1.43
C ASN A 156 6.11 -1.75 0.74
N ALA A 157 5.14 -1.39 -0.10
CA ALA A 157 4.42 -2.39 -0.89
C ALA A 157 5.34 -3.15 -1.87
N PHE A 158 6.52 -2.63 -2.22
CA PHE A 158 7.50 -3.38 -3.02
C PHE A 158 8.12 -4.57 -2.26
N PHE A 159 8.04 -4.60 -0.94
CA PHE A 159 8.51 -5.74 -0.13
C PHE A 159 7.53 -6.92 -0.09
N VAL A 160 6.38 -6.83 -0.77
CA VAL A 160 5.42 -7.96 -0.75
C VAL A 160 5.98 -9.21 -1.42
N SER A 161 6.86 -9.07 -2.42
CA SER A 161 7.54 -10.20 -3.06
C SER A 161 8.53 -10.91 -2.14
N ASP A 162 9.16 -10.17 -1.22
CA ASP A 162 10.04 -10.76 -0.21
C ASP A 162 9.26 -11.43 0.92
N TYR A 163 8.11 -10.85 1.29
CA TYR A 163 7.23 -11.41 2.31
C TYR A 163 6.51 -12.66 1.84
N PHE A 164 5.96 -12.63 0.63
CA PHE A 164 5.17 -13.69 0.04
C PHE A 164 5.71 -14.03 -1.35
N PRO A 165 6.60 -15.01 -1.46
CA PRO A 165 7.15 -15.42 -2.74
C PRO A 165 6.10 -16.01 -3.68
N GLY A 166 4.88 -16.25 -3.18
CA GLY A 166 3.75 -16.80 -3.90
C GLY A 166 3.85 -18.31 -4.15
N TYR A 167 2.76 -18.87 -4.61
CA TYR A 167 2.70 -20.28 -5.02
C TYR A 167 2.67 -20.38 -6.54
N PRO A 168 3.32 -21.37 -7.14
CA PRO A 168 3.10 -21.67 -8.55
C PRO A 168 1.64 -22.11 -8.73
N THR A 169 1.02 -21.66 -9.81
CA THR A 169 -0.32 -22.11 -10.21
C THR A 169 -0.19 -23.00 -11.45
N PRO A 170 0.12 -24.29 -11.28
CA PRO A 170 0.62 -25.15 -12.35
C PRO A 170 -0.38 -25.46 -13.45
N SER A 171 -1.64 -25.14 -13.30
CA SER A 171 -2.73 -25.52 -14.22
C SER A 171 -3.59 -24.35 -14.72
N LEU A 172 -3.21 -23.11 -14.49
CA LEU A 172 -3.94 -21.98 -15.01
C LEU A 172 -3.48 -21.65 -16.45
N GLU A 173 -4.45 -21.50 -17.35
CA GLU A 173 -4.21 -20.84 -18.62
C GLU A 173 -3.57 -19.46 -18.39
N PRO A 174 -2.72 -18.98 -19.30
CA PRO A 174 -2.13 -17.65 -19.15
C PRO A 174 -3.24 -16.60 -18.98
N TYR A 175 -3.03 -15.68 -18.05
CA TYR A 175 -4.01 -14.64 -17.76
C TYR A 175 -3.37 -13.26 -17.58
N ILE A 176 -4.18 -12.26 -17.84
CA ILE A 176 -3.87 -10.88 -17.52
C ILE A 176 -4.76 -10.40 -16.36
N VAL A 177 -4.28 -9.41 -15.65
CA VAL A 177 -5.05 -8.71 -14.61
C VAL A 177 -5.60 -7.39 -15.15
N ALA A 178 -6.92 -7.19 -15.04
CA ALA A 178 -7.60 -5.92 -15.30
C ALA A 178 -8.30 -5.46 -14.03
N SER A 179 -7.70 -4.50 -13.30
CA SER A 179 -8.21 -4.03 -12.00
C SER A 179 -8.60 -2.55 -12.08
N PHE A 180 -9.87 -2.29 -12.39
CA PHE A 180 -10.43 -0.96 -12.61
C PHE A 180 -11.62 -0.74 -11.68
N ASP A 181 -11.40 0.01 -10.60
CA ASP A 181 -12.41 0.34 -9.59
C ASP A 181 -12.85 1.82 -9.61
N ASN A 182 -12.07 2.70 -10.23
CA ASN A 182 -12.32 4.14 -10.26
C ASN A 182 -12.47 4.71 -11.67
N SER A 183 -12.01 3.97 -12.69
CA SER A 183 -12.10 4.35 -14.10
C SER A 183 -12.72 3.22 -14.92
N LYS A 184 -13.21 3.57 -16.12
CA LYS A 184 -13.67 2.57 -17.07
C LYS A 184 -12.51 1.67 -17.49
N GLU A 185 -12.76 0.37 -17.56
CA GLU A 185 -11.80 -0.60 -18.09
C GLU A 185 -11.57 -0.29 -19.58
N PRO A 186 -10.32 -0.15 -20.05
CA PRO A 186 -10.04 0.04 -21.46
C PRO A 186 -10.44 -1.21 -22.26
N GLU A 187 -10.68 -1.06 -23.51
CA GLU A 187 -10.83 -2.18 -24.42
C GLU A 187 -9.50 -2.93 -24.55
N ILE A 188 -9.50 -4.20 -24.20
CA ILE A 188 -8.31 -5.04 -24.19
C ILE A 188 -8.44 -6.05 -25.32
N ASP A 189 -7.73 -5.80 -26.41
CA ASP A 189 -7.65 -6.71 -27.55
C ASP A 189 -6.26 -7.33 -27.63
N LEU A 190 -6.18 -8.62 -27.37
CA LEU A 190 -4.97 -9.44 -27.42
C LEU A 190 -5.04 -10.50 -28.53
N ASP A 191 -5.98 -10.38 -29.46
CA ASP A 191 -6.11 -11.32 -30.57
C ASP A 191 -4.85 -11.26 -31.44
N GLY A 192 -4.27 -12.41 -31.72
CA GLY A 192 -3.01 -12.53 -32.48
C GLY A 192 -1.76 -12.12 -31.71
N ILE A 193 -1.87 -11.77 -30.41
CA ILE A 193 -0.71 -11.45 -29.58
C ILE A 193 -0.17 -12.72 -28.91
N ASP A 194 0.95 -13.21 -29.41
CA ASP A 194 1.66 -14.36 -28.82
C ASP A 194 2.55 -13.98 -27.67
N ASN A 195 3.21 -12.82 -27.75
CA ASN A 195 4.04 -12.28 -26.68
C ASN A 195 3.45 -10.96 -26.17
N ILE A 196 3.16 -10.92 -24.87
CA ILE A 196 2.60 -9.75 -24.20
C ILE A 196 3.47 -8.50 -24.28
N ASP A 197 4.77 -8.66 -24.48
CA ASP A 197 5.70 -7.53 -24.65
C ASP A 197 5.44 -6.73 -25.94
N HIS A 198 4.72 -7.32 -26.90
CA HIS A 198 4.31 -6.64 -28.15
C HIS A 198 2.93 -5.96 -28.04
N PHE A 199 2.26 -6.11 -26.91
CA PHE A 199 0.95 -5.51 -26.70
C PHE A 199 1.06 -4.01 -26.44
N ILE A 200 0.42 -3.23 -27.30
CA ILE A 200 0.26 -1.79 -27.12
C ILE A 200 -1.06 -1.56 -26.40
N SER A 201 -0.98 -1.27 -25.11
CA SER A 201 -2.19 -1.06 -24.33
C SER A 201 -2.88 0.26 -24.71
N PRO A 202 -4.20 0.26 -24.87
CA PRO A 202 -4.95 1.45 -25.28
C PRO A 202 -4.88 2.55 -24.21
N ASP A 203 -4.97 3.79 -24.63
CA ASP A 203 -5.12 4.91 -23.72
C ASP A 203 -6.50 4.90 -23.07
N ALA A 204 -6.54 4.95 -21.75
CA ALA A 204 -7.81 5.05 -21.05
C ALA A 204 -8.25 6.51 -20.94
N GLN A 205 -9.49 6.78 -21.33
CA GLN A 205 -10.10 8.06 -21.00
C GLN A 205 -10.45 8.08 -19.51
N PHE A 206 -9.73 8.88 -18.73
CA PHE A 206 -10.01 9.08 -17.30
C PHE A 206 -11.26 9.96 -17.10
N LYS A 207 -12.41 9.52 -17.52
CA LYS A 207 -13.65 10.09 -17.02
C LYS A 207 -13.96 9.40 -15.69
N GLN A 208 -13.98 10.16 -14.60
CA GLN A 208 -14.62 9.70 -13.38
C GLN A 208 -16.09 9.40 -13.72
N VAL A 209 -16.37 8.16 -13.99
CA VAL A 209 -17.73 7.70 -14.25
C VAL A 209 -18.34 7.31 -12.91
N HIS A 210 -19.57 7.71 -12.68
CA HIS A 210 -20.27 7.29 -11.46
C HIS A 210 -20.30 5.76 -11.41
N ARG A 211 -19.86 5.17 -10.29
CA ARG A 211 -19.66 3.71 -10.14
C ARG A 211 -20.85 2.86 -10.62
N LEU A 212 -22.05 3.38 -10.48
CA LEU A 212 -23.26 2.73 -10.93
C LEU A 212 -23.34 2.66 -12.48
N GLN A 213 -22.91 3.72 -13.16
CA GLN A 213 -22.88 3.76 -14.63
C GLN A 213 -21.81 2.83 -15.21
N MET A 214 -20.67 2.68 -14.51
CA MET A 214 -19.63 1.72 -14.90
C MET A 214 -20.13 0.27 -14.84
N LEU A 215 -20.99 -0.03 -13.87
CA LEU A 215 -21.46 -1.39 -13.62
C LEU A 215 -22.65 -1.79 -14.51
N LEU A 216 -23.48 -0.84 -14.91
CA LEU A 216 -24.70 -1.11 -15.68
C LEU A 216 -24.47 -1.21 -17.19
N ASN A 217 -23.42 -0.60 -17.72
CA ASN A 217 -23.22 -0.43 -19.17
C ASN A 217 -21.96 -1.12 -19.72
N GLU A 218 -21.25 -1.93 -18.92
CA GLU A 218 -19.98 -2.48 -19.35
C GLU A 218 -20.07 -3.99 -19.59
N THR A 219 -20.22 -4.38 -20.85
CA THR A 219 -19.92 -5.76 -21.28
C THR A 219 -18.42 -5.87 -21.49
N VAL A 220 -17.75 -6.60 -20.60
CA VAL A 220 -16.31 -6.85 -20.70
C VAL A 220 -16.06 -8.33 -20.98
N PRO A 221 -15.07 -8.66 -21.82
CA PRO A 221 -14.82 -10.05 -22.24
C PRO A 221 -14.24 -10.88 -21.06
N LYS A 222 -14.51 -12.19 -21.06
CA LYS A 222 -13.87 -13.16 -20.16
C LYS A 222 -12.46 -13.51 -20.62
N LYS A 223 -12.21 -13.49 -21.92
CA LYS A 223 -10.91 -13.78 -22.55
C LYS A 223 -10.62 -12.71 -23.60
N SER A 224 -9.36 -12.51 -23.89
CA SER A 224 -8.86 -11.74 -25.00
C SER A 224 -7.67 -12.50 -25.60
N GLY A 225 -7.78 -12.91 -26.85
CA GLY A 225 -6.88 -13.89 -27.43
C GLY A 225 -6.79 -15.17 -26.59
N LYS A 226 -5.58 -15.64 -26.34
CA LYS A 226 -5.33 -16.82 -25.48
C LYS A 226 -5.40 -16.53 -23.98
N PHE A 227 -5.52 -15.27 -23.57
CA PHE A 227 -5.45 -14.89 -22.17
C PHE A 227 -6.82 -14.82 -21.51
N THR A 228 -6.94 -15.39 -20.34
CA THR A 228 -8.08 -15.14 -19.44
C THR A 228 -7.91 -13.76 -18.79
N VAL A 229 -8.98 -12.97 -18.74
CA VAL A 229 -8.96 -11.66 -18.05
C VAL A 229 -9.47 -11.82 -16.63
N VAL A 230 -8.60 -11.70 -15.65
CA VAL A 230 -8.91 -11.79 -14.22
C VAL A 230 -9.06 -10.39 -13.62
N ARG A 231 -10.10 -10.17 -12.84
CA ARG A 231 -10.47 -8.86 -12.27
C ARG A 231 -10.46 -8.87 -10.76
N PRO A 232 -9.29 -8.63 -10.11
CA PRO A 232 -9.22 -8.53 -8.66
C PRO A 232 -10.03 -7.34 -8.15
N ASN A 233 -11.03 -7.58 -7.32
CA ASN A 233 -11.81 -6.52 -6.68
C ASN A 233 -11.15 -6.11 -5.37
N HIS A 234 -10.49 -4.95 -5.34
CA HIS A 234 -9.82 -4.43 -4.16
C HIS A 234 -10.76 -3.81 -3.12
N ASN A 235 -12.06 -3.75 -3.40
CA ASN A 235 -13.05 -3.15 -2.51
C ASN A 235 -14.12 -4.17 -2.12
N VAL A 236 -13.77 -5.08 -1.23
CA VAL A 236 -14.61 -6.23 -0.85
C VAL A 236 -15.87 -5.82 -0.07
N MET A 237 -15.90 -4.62 0.51
CA MET A 237 -16.88 -4.23 1.53
C MET A 237 -18.12 -3.48 1.05
N ARG A 238 -18.21 -3.13 -0.22
CA ARG A 238 -19.39 -2.42 -0.74
C ARG A 238 -20.44 -3.41 -1.25
N LEU A 239 -20.91 -4.27 -0.37
CA LEU A 239 -22.11 -5.09 -0.54
C LEU A 239 -23.38 -4.21 -0.40
N PRO A 240 -24.48 -4.49 -1.08
CA PRO A 240 -24.82 -5.61 -1.96
C PRO A 240 -24.60 -5.35 -3.46
N VAL A 241 -24.36 -4.09 -3.85
CA VAL A 241 -24.27 -3.69 -5.27
C VAL A 241 -23.14 -4.42 -5.99
N ASN A 242 -21.98 -4.61 -5.34
CA ASN A 242 -20.84 -5.34 -5.92
C ASN A 242 -21.15 -6.83 -6.17
N PHE A 243 -22.12 -7.41 -5.49
CA PHE A 243 -22.48 -8.82 -5.67
C PHE A 243 -23.33 -9.02 -6.93
N LEU A 244 -24.25 -8.11 -7.21
CA LEU A 244 -25.17 -8.20 -8.34
C LEU A 244 -24.54 -7.75 -9.66
N LEU A 245 -23.52 -6.90 -9.61
CA LEU A 245 -22.95 -6.21 -10.76
C LEU A 245 -21.47 -6.58 -10.98
N ARG A 246 -21.09 -7.82 -10.64
CA ARG A 246 -19.71 -8.30 -10.83
C ARG A 246 -19.39 -8.46 -12.31
N LYS A 247 -18.26 -7.91 -12.70
CA LYS A 247 -17.67 -8.20 -14.00
C LYS A 247 -17.31 -9.70 -14.10
N PRO A 248 -17.31 -10.29 -15.31
CA PRO A 248 -16.83 -11.66 -15.49
C PRO A 248 -15.43 -11.85 -14.93
N ASN A 249 -15.14 -13.05 -14.39
CA ASN A 249 -13.87 -13.43 -13.81
C ASN A 249 -13.40 -12.51 -12.68
N THR A 250 -14.34 -11.95 -11.90
CA THR A 250 -14.00 -11.17 -10.69
C THR A 250 -13.41 -12.10 -9.63
N PHE A 251 -12.20 -11.76 -9.18
CA PHE A 251 -11.52 -12.42 -8.07
C PHE A 251 -11.76 -11.66 -6.77
N ILE A 252 -12.18 -12.36 -5.73
CA ILE A 252 -12.34 -11.85 -4.38
C ILE A 252 -11.75 -12.87 -3.41
N SER A 253 -10.93 -12.41 -2.47
CA SER A 253 -10.40 -13.22 -1.38
C SER A 253 -10.51 -12.46 -0.07
N GLN A 254 -10.62 -13.19 1.04
CA GLN A 254 -10.49 -12.63 2.39
C GLN A 254 -9.02 -12.43 2.77
N SER A 255 -8.11 -13.17 2.13
CA SER A 255 -6.68 -13.07 2.33
C SER A 255 -6.04 -12.19 1.25
N TYR A 256 -5.19 -11.27 1.67
CA TYR A 256 -4.38 -10.46 0.75
C TYR A 256 -3.33 -11.30 0.01
N GLU A 257 -2.87 -12.43 0.57
CA GLU A 257 -1.98 -13.37 -0.11
C GLU A 257 -2.63 -13.94 -1.37
N GLY A 258 -3.94 -14.18 -1.37
CA GLY A 258 -4.67 -14.58 -2.57
C GLY A 258 -4.53 -13.56 -3.69
N TYR A 259 -4.65 -12.26 -3.37
CA TYR A 259 -4.42 -11.19 -4.34
C TYR A 259 -2.97 -11.13 -4.80
N LEU A 260 -2.01 -11.26 -3.87
CA LEU A 260 -0.59 -11.27 -4.23
C LEU A 260 -0.26 -12.43 -5.18
N ASN A 261 -0.85 -13.60 -4.94
CA ASN A 261 -0.67 -14.75 -5.82
C ASN A 261 -1.22 -14.51 -7.24
N ILE A 262 -2.34 -13.80 -7.36
CA ILE A 262 -2.88 -13.36 -8.67
C ILE A 262 -1.90 -12.40 -9.35
N TYR A 263 -1.37 -11.40 -8.66
CA TYR A 263 -0.40 -10.47 -9.24
C TYR A 263 0.94 -11.10 -9.59
N LYS A 264 1.37 -12.11 -8.82
CA LYS A 264 2.63 -12.83 -9.08
C LYS A 264 2.58 -13.64 -10.38
N ASN A 265 1.48 -14.32 -10.65
CA ASN A 265 1.40 -15.30 -11.73
C ASN A 265 0.76 -14.75 -13.01
N CYS A 266 0.40 -13.45 -13.07
CA CYS A 266 -0.17 -12.84 -14.27
C CYS A 266 0.90 -12.54 -15.33
N SER A 267 0.49 -12.57 -16.59
CA SER A 267 1.35 -12.17 -17.71
C SER A 267 1.45 -10.66 -17.86
N LEU A 268 0.41 -9.92 -17.43
CA LEU A 268 0.33 -8.45 -17.52
C LEU A 268 -0.68 -7.94 -16.49
N THR A 269 -0.43 -6.75 -15.95
CA THR A 269 -1.39 -6.01 -15.11
C THR A 269 -1.74 -4.67 -15.74
N LEU A 270 -3.03 -4.46 -16.03
CA LEU A 270 -3.62 -3.17 -16.39
C LEU A 270 -4.50 -2.72 -15.23
N THR A 271 -4.24 -1.56 -14.63
CA THR A 271 -4.93 -1.20 -13.39
C THR A 271 -5.02 0.30 -13.15
N ASP A 272 -6.08 0.75 -12.49
CA ASP A 272 -6.18 2.10 -11.91
C ASP A 272 -5.78 2.14 -10.42
N ARG A 273 -5.31 1.00 -9.88
CA ARG A 273 -4.93 0.84 -8.47
C ARG A 273 -3.42 0.90 -8.30
N VAL A 274 -2.92 1.98 -7.69
CA VAL A 274 -1.48 2.20 -7.50
C VAL A 274 -0.80 0.98 -6.85
N HIS A 275 -1.35 0.44 -5.76
CA HIS A 275 -0.74 -0.71 -5.09
C HIS A 275 -0.96 -2.05 -5.82
N GLY A 276 -1.97 -2.16 -6.69
CA GLY A 276 -2.10 -3.30 -7.61
C GLY A 276 -0.95 -3.31 -8.63
N CYS A 277 -0.63 -2.13 -9.19
CA CYS A 277 0.52 -1.93 -10.06
C CYS A 277 1.84 -2.27 -9.33
N VAL A 278 2.05 -1.73 -8.12
CA VAL A 278 3.23 -2.00 -7.30
C VAL A 278 3.38 -3.51 -7.03
N ALA A 279 2.30 -4.21 -6.71
CA ALA A 279 2.35 -5.64 -6.46
C ALA A 279 2.84 -6.41 -7.69
N ALA A 280 2.30 -6.16 -8.88
CA ALA A 280 2.76 -6.80 -10.11
C ALA A 280 4.25 -6.51 -10.38
N LEU A 281 4.65 -5.24 -10.31
CA LEU A 281 6.03 -4.81 -10.55
C LEU A 281 7.00 -5.41 -9.53
N SER A 282 6.59 -5.61 -8.27
CA SER A 282 7.44 -6.21 -7.24
C SER A 282 7.81 -7.67 -7.53
N TYR A 283 6.98 -8.37 -8.32
CA TYR A 283 7.25 -9.72 -8.82
C TYR A 283 7.94 -9.74 -10.20
N GLY A 284 8.28 -8.59 -10.77
CA GLY A 284 8.87 -8.48 -12.10
C GLY A 284 7.88 -8.60 -13.26
N ASN A 285 6.58 -8.62 -12.98
CA ASN A 285 5.56 -8.70 -14.01
C ASN A 285 5.32 -7.33 -14.66
N PRO A 286 5.05 -7.29 -15.99
CA PRO A 286 4.74 -6.05 -16.67
C PRO A 286 3.44 -5.44 -16.15
N ALA A 287 3.43 -4.12 -16.05
CA ALA A 287 2.24 -3.40 -15.61
C ALA A 287 2.08 -2.05 -16.31
N ARG A 288 0.83 -1.59 -16.43
CA ARG A 288 0.47 -0.20 -16.77
C ARG A 288 -0.52 0.34 -15.76
N LEU A 289 -0.28 1.59 -15.32
CA LEU A 289 -1.11 2.28 -14.33
C LEU A 289 -1.94 3.39 -14.97
N TYR A 290 -3.24 3.27 -14.91
CA TYR A 290 -4.21 4.23 -15.41
C TYR A 290 -4.69 5.13 -14.27
N THR A 291 -3.96 6.21 -13.98
CA THR A 291 -4.33 7.16 -12.92
C THR A 291 -3.75 8.55 -13.14
N ASN A 292 -4.50 9.58 -12.73
CA ASN A 292 -4.01 10.95 -12.63
C ASN A 292 -3.57 11.31 -11.20
N SER A 293 -3.69 10.38 -10.25
CA SER A 293 -3.33 10.64 -8.87
C SER A 293 -1.84 10.87 -8.71
N LYS A 294 -1.47 11.90 -7.96
CA LYS A 294 -0.09 12.18 -7.54
C LYS A 294 0.50 11.09 -6.63
N ARG A 295 -0.34 10.22 -6.07
CA ARG A 295 0.10 9.04 -5.33
C ARG A 295 0.98 8.10 -6.17
N ALA A 296 0.95 8.22 -7.50
CA ALA A 296 1.81 7.47 -8.41
C ALA A 296 3.29 7.91 -8.35
N PHE A 297 3.64 9.04 -7.74
CA PHE A 297 5.02 9.50 -7.56
C PHE A 297 5.91 8.46 -6.87
N LEU A 298 5.33 7.60 -6.03
CA LEU A 298 6.05 6.48 -5.41
C LEU A 298 6.72 5.53 -6.42
N LEU A 299 6.29 5.54 -7.68
CA LEU A 299 6.83 4.70 -8.75
C LEU A 299 8.10 5.30 -9.38
N ASN A 300 8.31 6.62 -9.28
CA ASN A 300 9.47 7.30 -9.84
C ASN A 300 10.77 6.75 -9.25
N ARG A 301 10.81 6.56 -7.92
CA ARG A 301 12.00 6.03 -7.26
C ARG A 301 12.30 4.58 -7.60
N ALA A 302 11.28 3.80 -7.92
CA ALA A 302 11.45 2.43 -8.40
C ALA A 302 11.91 2.35 -9.88
N GLY A 303 12.14 3.49 -10.54
CA GLY A 303 12.58 3.55 -11.93
C GLY A 303 11.52 3.18 -12.96
N VAL A 304 10.24 3.32 -12.58
CA VAL A 304 9.09 2.97 -13.45
C VAL A 304 8.12 4.16 -13.62
N GLU A 305 8.65 5.37 -13.71
CA GLU A 305 7.89 6.61 -13.88
C GLU A 305 6.99 6.62 -15.13
N ASN A 306 7.41 5.94 -16.18
CA ASN A 306 6.68 5.85 -17.45
C ASN A 306 5.47 4.90 -17.41
N VAL A 307 5.23 4.22 -16.30
CA VAL A 307 4.14 3.23 -16.14
C VAL A 307 2.73 3.77 -16.41
N LYS A 308 2.56 5.09 -16.38
CA LYS A 308 1.27 5.72 -16.75
C LYS A 308 1.07 5.80 -18.26
N ASN A 309 2.14 5.83 -19.03
CA ASN A 309 2.11 6.06 -20.47
C ASN A 309 2.27 4.76 -21.25
N THR A 310 3.00 3.79 -20.68
CA THR A 310 3.29 2.53 -21.37
C THR A 310 3.33 1.38 -20.35
N ILE A 311 3.37 0.16 -20.85
CA ILE A 311 3.65 -1.03 -20.06
C ILE A 311 5.14 -1.03 -19.72
N VAL A 312 5.44 -1.24 -18.45
CA VAL A 312 6.83 -1.32 -17.95
C VAL A 312 7.02 -2.55 -17.08
N LYS A 313 8.25 -3.01 -16.98
CA LYS A 313 8.73 -3.97 -15.97
C LYS A 313 9.65 -3.24 -15.01
N ALA A 314 9.64 -3.61 -13.74
CA ALA A 314 10.63 -3.09 -12.81
C ALA A 314 11.97 -3.82 -13.00
N ASP A 315 13.06 -3.05 -12.89
CA ASP A 315 14.38 -3.62 -12.70
C ASP A 315 14.47 -4.18 -11.26
N LEU A 316 14.48 -5.50 -11.16
CA LEU A 316 14.44 -6.19 -9.85
C LEU A 316 15.76 -6.06 -9.09
N ASP A 317 16.91 -5.93 -9.78
CA ASP A 317 18.20 -5.75 -9.14
C ASP A 317 18.27 -4.37 -8.49
N ARG A 318 17.94 -3.33 -9.24
CA ARG A 318 17.82 -1.96 -8.72
C ARG A 318 16.80 -1.87 -7.56
N LEU A 319 15.65 -2.52 -7.71
CA LEU A 319 14.65 -2.55 -6.66
C LEU A 319 15.17 -3.27 -5.40
N GLY A 320 15.97 -4.33 -5.58
CA GLY A 320 16.65 -5.03 -4.50
C GLY A 320 17.62 -4.13 -3.74
N GLU A 321 18.45 -3.36 -4.47
CA GLU A 321 19.38 -2.39 -3.89
C GLU A 321 18.65 -1.32 -3.05
N GLU A 322 17.57 -0.76 -3.57
CA GLU A 322 16.75 0.23 -2.84
C GLU A 322 16.13 -0.36 -1.56
N LYS A 323 15.65 -1.60 -1.62
CA LYS A 323 15.15 -2.33 -0.44
C LYS A 323 16.24 -2.53 0.62
N ASP A 324 17.47 -2.87 0.18
CA ASP A 324 18.60 -3.11 1.09
C ASP A 324 19.10 -1.81 1.73
N VAL A 325 19.18 -0.73 0.97
CA VAL A 325 19.52 0.61 1.51
C VAL A 325 18.50 1.02 2.58
N MET A 326 17.21 0.81 2.31
CA MET A 326 16.15 1.14 3.25
C MET A 326 16.19 0.29 4.52
N LYS A 327 16.46 -1.03 4.39
CA LYS A 327 16.66 -1.93 5.55
C LYS A 327 17.87 -1.52 6.37
N LYS A 328 19.01 -1.23 5.74
CA LYS A 328 20.24 -0.77 6.43
C LYS A 328 20.02 0.55 7.18
N SER A 329 19.32 1.50 6.57
CA SER A 329 18.97 2.76 7.23
C SER A 329 18.18 2.54 8.51
N LEU A 330 17.15 1.68 8.45
CA LEU A 330 16.36 1.34 9.65
C LEU A 330 17.18 0.57 10.69
N GLU A 331 18.01 -0.36 10.24
CA GLU A 331 18.87 -1.17 11.12
C GLU A 331 19.88 -0.32 11.92
N ASN A 332 20.46 0.68 11.27
CA ASN A 332 21.41 1.59 11.94
C ASN A 332 20.72 2.38 13.06
N ILE A 333 19.50 2.89 12.80
CA ILE A 333 18.72 3.60 13.82
C ILE A 333 18.32 2.63 14.94
N TYR A 334 17.84 1.44 14.59
CA TYR A 334 17.44 0.42 15.54
C TYR A 334 18.59 -0.04 16.45
N LYS A 335 19.81 -0.23 15.91
CA LYS A 335 20.99 -0.61 16.69
C LYS A 335 21.36 0.44 17.76
N ILE A 336 21.14 1.70 17.47
CA ILE A 336 21.36 2.78 18.47
C ILE A 336 20.32 2.64 19.56
N GLU A 337 19.08 2.41 19.17
CA GLU A 337 17.93 2.35 20.09
C GLU A 337 18.02 1.20 21.10
N ILE A 338 18.43 0.01 20.62
CA ILE A 338 18.42 -1.19 21.47
C ILE A 338 19.67 -1.35 22.36
N LYS A 339 20.66 -0.46 22.26
CA LYS A 339 21.85 -0.55 23.10
C LYS A 339 21.49 -0.57 24.59
N ASP A 340 20.52 0.26 24.96
CA ASP A 340 20.08 0.41 26.36
C ASP A 340 19.26 -0.80 26.87
N TYR A 341 18.87 -1.73 25.98
CA TYR A 341 18.13 -2.96 26.32
C TYR A 341 19.04 -4.20 26.41
N ILE A 342 20.32 -4.07 26.04
CA ILE A 342 21.27 -5.19 25.97
C ILE A 342 22.23 -5.16 27.17
N THR A 343 22.37 -3.99 27.82
CA THR A 343 23.11 -3.81 29.07
C THR A 343 22.24 -4.15 30.28
#